data_96c9ea676cd6bf675c8553592656da2e
#
_entry.id   96c9ea676cd6bf675c8553592656da2e
#
_cell.length_a   1.000
_cell.length_b   1.000
_cell.length_c   1.000
_cell.angle_alpha   90.00
_cell.angle_beta   90.00
_cell.angle_gamma   90.00
#
_symmetry.space_group_name_H-M   'P 1'
#
loop_
_entity.id
_entity.type
_entity.pdbx_description
1 polymer ?
#
loop_
_entity_poly.entity_id
_entity_poly.type
_entity_poly.pdbx_seq_one_letter_code
_entity_poly.pdbx_strand_id
1 'polypeptide(L)'
;MAINEWQLVGDRRSEGDECRQLGVLFHEQKDLDKAEEWYGKARDVFEEIQDRNRSCRTYGQLGMVAEEREAIPGALVWAGRTYQLAASNALQVLTQVKAHLARQKEKHGEDNFASWWREFASEEPPTDLDVDPETVL
;
A
#
# COMPACT_ATOMS: atom_id res chain seq x y z
N MET A 1 -28.09 -24.51 -4.74
CA MET A 1 -27.69 -24.08 -3.41
C MET A 1 -27.38 -22.60 -3.45
N ALA A 2 -28.08 -21.81 -2.63
CA ALA A 2 -27.80 -20.36 -2.58
C ALA A 2 -26.57 -20.13 -1.67
N ILE A 3 -25.55 -19.49 -2.22
CA ILE A 3 -24.40 -19.04 -1.47
C ILE A 3 -24.79 -17.72 -0.81
N ASN A 4 -24.72 -17.63 0.51
CA ASN A 4 -25.03 -16.37 1.18
C ASN A 4 -23.88 -15.36 1.04
N GLU A 5 -24.16 -14.09 1.29
CA GLU A 5 -23.15 -13.02 1.13
C GLU A 5 -21.92 -13.23 1.99
N TRP A 6 -22.09 -13.75 3.21
CA TRP A 6 -20.99 -14.02 4.12
C TRP A 6 -20.03 -15.06 3.55
N GLN A 7 -20.56 -16.13 2.97
CA GLN A 7 -19.77 -17.19 2.36
C GLN A 7 -19.02 -16.67 1.14
N LEU A 8 -19.68 -15.86 0.32
CA LEU A 8 -19.08 -15.26 -0.89
C LEU A 8 -17.92 -14.34 -0.51
N VAL A 9 -18.08 -13.49 0.51
CA VAL A 9 -17.02 -12.59 0.98
C VAL A 9 -15.86 -13.39 1.57
N GLY A 10 -16.15 -14.45 2.33
CA GLY A 10 -15.11 -15.34 2.88
C GLY A 10 -14.30 -16.03 1.80
N ASP A 11 -14.96 -16.51 0.74
CA ASP A 11 -14.30 -17.16 -0.40
C ASP A 11 -13.43 -16.16 -1.17
N ARG A 12 -13.92 -14.94 -1.37
CA ARG A 12 -13.15 -13.87 -2.03
C ARG A 12 -11.94 -13.48 -1.19
N ARG A 13 -12.10 -13.37 0.12
CA ARG A 13 -10.98 -13.07 1.03
C ARG A 13 -9.89 -14.13 0.94
N SER A 14 -10.26 -15.41 0.92
CA SER A 14 -9.32 -16.52 0.77
C SER A 14 -8.59 -16.45 -0.58
N GLU A 15 -9.31 -16.12 -1.65
CA GLU A 15 -8.72 -15.92 -2.97
C GLU A 15 -7.69 -14.78 -2.95
N GLY A 16 -8.03 -13.66 -2.33
CA GLY A 16 -7.11 -12.54 -2.17
C GLY A 16 -5.87 -12.92 -1.37
N ASP A 17 -6.04 -13.67 -0.28
CA ASP A 17 -4.92 -14.16 0.53
C ASP A 17 -4.00 -15.07 -0.28
N GLU A 18 -4.54 -15.95 -1.11
CA GLU A 18 -3.76 -16.82 -1.99
C GLU A 18 -2.97 -16.00 -3.02
N CYS A 19 -3.60 -15.00 -3.63
CA CYS A 19 -2.92 -14.11 -4.57
C CYS A 19 -1.77 -13.37 -3.89
N ARG A 20 -1.99 -12.86 -2.69
CA ARG A 20 -0.94 -12.19 -1.92
C ARG A 20 0.21 -13.12 -1.59
N GLN A 21 -0.08 -14.36 -1.21
CA GLN A 21 0.93 -15.38 -0.94
C GLN A 21 1.78 -15.68 -2.17
N LEU A 22 1.16 -15.78 -3.34
CA LEU A 22 1.89 -15.95 -4.60
C LEU A 22 2.78 -14.73 -4.88
N GLY A 23 2.27 -13.53 -4.61
CA GLY A 23 3.07 -12.31 -4.71
C GLY A 23 4.30 -12.36 -3.83
N VAL A 24 4.16 -12.80 -2.58
CA VAL A 24 5.28 -12.97 -1.65
C VAL A 24 6.31 -13.97 -2.20
N LEU A 25 5.83 -15.09 -2.72
CA LEU A 25 6.70 -16.13 -3.28
C LEU A 25 7.55 -15.59 -4.44
N PHE A 26 6.92 -14.91 -5.40
CA PHE A 26 7.64 -14.32 -6.52
C PHE A 26 8.56 -13.19 -6.07
N HIS A 27 8.16 -12.42 -5.07
CA HIS A 27 8.98 -11.36 -4.50
C HIS A 27 10.28 -11.95 -3.89
N GLU A 28 10.17 -13.06 -3.17
CA GLU A 28 11.33 -13.76 -2.61
C GLU A 28 12.27 -14.29 -3.70
N GLN A 29 11.71 -14.69 -4.84
CA GLN A 29 12.48 -15.13 -6.01
C GLN A 29 13.04 -13.96 -6.83
N LYS A 30 12.78 -12.72 -6.42
CA LYS A 30 13.17 -11.51 -7.15
C LYS A 30 12.53 -11.38 -8.52
N ASP A 31 11.42 -12.07 -8.75
CA ASP A 31 10.59 -11.87 -9.93
C ASP A 31 9.58 -10.76 -9.63
N LEU A 32 10.03 -9.53 -9.75
CA LEU A 32 9.27 -8.35 -9.34
C LEU A 32 8.04 -8.11 -10.24
N ASP A 33 8.12 -8.49 -11.52
CA ASP A 33 6.97 -8.37 -12.43
C ASP A 33 5.81 -9.25 -11.98
N LYS A 34 6.10 -10.52 -11.68
CA LYS A 34 5.07 -11.45 -11.22
C LYS A 34 4.59 -11.10 -9.81
N ALA A 35 5.50 -10.65 -8.93
CA ALA A 35 5.12 -10.20 -7.60
C ALA A 35 4.11 -9.06 -7.70
N GLU A 36 4.38 -8.06 -8.53
CA GLU A 36 3.46 -6.93 -8.74
C GLU A 36 2.12 -7.39 -9.30
N GLU A 37 2.13 -8.32 -10.26
CA GLU A 37 0.91 -8.87 -10.85
C GLU A 37 0.03 -9.54 -9.80
N TRP A 38 0.60 -10.41 -8.97
CA TRP A 38 -0.16 -11.15 -7.96
C TRP A 38 -0.61 -10.26 -6.79
N TYR A 39 0.24 -9.34 -6.36
CA TYR A 39 -0.17 -8.34 -5.36
C TYR A 39 -1.29 -7.45 -5.90
N GLY A 40 -1.25 -7.10 -7.19
CA GLY A 40 -2.31 -6.33 -7.84
C GLY A 40 -3.64 -7.07 -7.83
N LYS A 41 -3.64 -8.36 -8.10
CA LYS A 41 -4.85 -9.20 -8.03
C LYS A 41 -5.40 -9.26 -6.60
N ALA A 42 -4.51 -9.42 -5.62
CA ALA A 42 -4.91 -9.40 -4.20
C ALA A 42 -5.54 -8.06 -3.82
N ARG A 43 -4.91 -6.96 -4.22
CA ARG A 43 -5.44 -5.60 -4.01
C ARG A 43 -6.86 -5.47 -4.55
N ASP A 44 -7.08 -5.90 -5.79
CA ASP A 44 -8.40 -5.77 -6.43
C ASP A 44 -9.46 -6.54 -5.65
N VAL A 45 -9.14 -7.74 -5.18
CA VAL A 45 -10.07 -8.53 -4.36
C VAL A 45 -10.35 -7.85 -3.03
N PHE A 46 -9.32 -7.39 -2.33
CA PHE A 46 -9.50 -6.77 -1.02
C PHE A 46 -10.22 -5.43 -1.09
N GLU A 47 -10.01 -4.65 -2.14
CA GLU A 47 -10.77 -3.42 -2.38
C GLU A 47 -12.23 -3.73 -2.66
N GLU A 48 -12.51 -4.76 -3.47
CA GLU A 48 -13.87 -5.18 -3.81
C GLU A 48 -14.68 -5.55 -2.57
N ILE A 49 -14.08 -6.33 -1.66
CA ILE A 49 -14.75 -6.75 -0.42
C ILE A 49 -14.59 -5.76 0.72
N GLN A 50 -13.93 -4.64 0.48
CA GLN A 50 -13.71 -3.57 1.45
C GLN A 50 -12.97 -4.04 2.72
N ASP A 51 -12.02 -4.94 2.54
CA ASP A 51 -11.14 -5.40 3.61
C ASP A 51 -9.96 -4.42 3.73
N ARG A 52 -10.12 -3.43 4.57
CA ARG A 52 -9.15 -2.33 4.70
C ARG A 52 -7.80 -2.76 5.25
N ASN A 53 -7.80 -3.65 6.21
CA ASN A 53 -6.55 -4.15 6.81
C ASN A 53 -5.70 -4.89 5.77
N ARG A 54 -6.32 -5.77 4.99
CA ARG A 54 -5.63 -6.51 3.95
C ARG A 54 -5.23 -5.61 2.79
N SER A 55 -6.05 -4.63 2.44
CA SER A 55 -5.73 -3.62 1.43
C SER A 55 -4.47 -2.84 1.82
N CYS A 56 -4.40 -2.35 3.07
CA CYS A 56 -3.23 -1.62 3.56
C CYS A 56 -1.96 -2.47 3.48
N ARG A 57 -2.05 -3.73 3.89
CA ARG A 57 -0.92 -4.66 3.85
C ARG A 57 -0.44 -4.88 2.42
N THR A 58 -1.37 -5.04 1.49
CA THR A 58 -1.06 -5.25 0.07
C THR A 58 -0.44 -4.00 -0.55
N TYR A 59 -0.94 -2.82 -0.22
CA TYR A 59 -0.35 -1.56 -0.66
C TYR A 59 1.10 -1.43 -0.19
N GLY A 60 1.37 -1.80 1.06
CA GLY A 60 2.73 -1.81 1.58
C GLY A 60 3.64 -2.73 0.80
N GLN A 61 3.18 -3.90 0.43
CA GLN A 61 3.94 -4.86 -0.36
C GLN A 61 4.18 -4.36 -1.78
N LEU A 62 3.18 -3.76 -2.42
CA LEU A 62 3.33 -3.13 -3.73
C LEU A 62 4.33 -1.96 -3.67
N GLY A 63 4.30 -1.19 -2.59
CA GLY A 63 5.28 -0.13 -2.37
C GLY A 63 6.70 -0.66 -2.26
N MET A 64 6.91 -1.78 -1.59
CA MET A 64 8.21 -2.43 -1.47
C MET A 64 8.72 -2.90 -2.84
N VAL A 65 7.88 -3.48 -3.67
CA VAL A 65 8.23 -3.88 -5.03
C VAL A 65 8.64 -2.65 -5.85
N ALA A 66 7.87 -1.57 -5.75
CA ALA A 66 8.18 -0.34 -6.47
C ALA A 66 9.52 0.26 -6.04
N GLU A 67 9.85 0.22 -4.74
CA GLU A 67 11.14 0.67 -4.23
C GLU A 67 12.30 -0.18 -4.77
N GLU A 68 12.13 -1.50 -4.80
CA GLU A 68 13.15 -2.40 -5.33
C GLU A 68 13.38 -2.21 -6.82
N ARG A 69 12.37 -1.77 -7.55
CA ARG A 69 12.49 -1.41 -8.97
C ARG A 69 13.06 0.00 -9.17
N GLU A 70 13.31 0.71 -8.10
CA GLU A 70 13.66 2.13 -8.14
C GLU A 70 12.57 3.00 -8.79
N ALA A 71 11.33 2.50 -8.79
CA ALA A 71 10.16 3.23 -9.30
C ALA A 71 9.58 4.09 -8.19
N ILE A 72 10.29 5.13 -7.82
CA ILE A 72 9.97 5.99 -6.69
C ILE A 72 8.57 6.59 -6.75
N PRO A 73 8.10 7.14 -7.89
CA PRO A 73 6.73 7.63 -7.96
C PRO A 73 5.68 6.56 -7.66
N GLY A 74 5.91 5.31 -8.13
CA GLY A 74 5.03 4.20 -7.82
C GLY A 74 5.00 3.88 -6.33
N ALA A 75 6.16 3.89 -5.67
CA ALA A 75 6.25 3.68 -4.22
C ALA A 75 5.46 4.75 -3.46
N LEU A 76 5.54 6.01 -3.89
CA LEU A 76 4.77 7.10 -3.28
C LEU A 76 3.26 6.92 -3.45
N VAL A 77 2.81 6.46 -4.61
CA VAL A 77 1.39 6.20 -4.86
C VAL A 77 0.86 5.16 -3.87
N TRP A 78 1.56 4.05 -3.73
CA TRP A 78 1.11 2.99 -2.84
C TRP A 78 1.18 3.41 -1.37
N ALA A 79 2.22 4.12 -0.98
CA ALA A 79 2.33 4.68 0.37
C ALA A 79 1.22 5.69 0.64
N GLY A 80 0.91 6.52 -0.35
CA GLY A 80 -0.17 7.50 -0.25
C GLY A 80 -1.54 6.86 -0.08
N ARG A 81 -1.84 5.81 -0.85
CA ARG A 81 -3.09 5.06 -0.70
C ARG A 81 -3.21 4.42 0.68
N THR A 82 -2.11 3.85 1.18
CA THR A 82 -2.07 3.29 2.52
C THR A 82 -2.34 4.36 3.57
N TYR A 83 -1.74 5.53 3.40
CA TYR A 83 -1.98 6.68 4.29
C TYR A 83 -3.46 7.07 4.33
N GLN A 84 -4.08 7.24 3.16
CA GLN A 84 -5.49 7.63 3.07
C GLN A 84 -6.41 6.62 3.74
N LEU A 85 -6.13 5.34 3.53
CA LEU A 85 -6.93 4.26 4.07
C LEU A 85 -6.71 4.10 5.58
N ALA A 86 -5.46 4.20 6.02
CA ALA A 86 -5.09 4.05 7.42
C ALA A 86 -5.61 5.20 8.29
N ALA A 87 -5.69 6.41 7.73
CA ALA A 87 -6.19 7.59 8.45
C ALA A 87 -7.60 7.39 8.99
N SER A 88 -8.37 6.48 8.39
CA SER A 88 -9.74 6.20 8.84
C SER A 88 -9.84 4.98 9.77
N ASN A 89 -8.76 4.19 9.99
CA ASN A 89 -8.92 2.87 10.64
C ASN A 89 -7.89 2.43 11.68
N ALA A 90 -6.62 2.72 11.52
CA ALA A 90 -5.60 2.11 12.38
C ALA A 90 -4.47 3.07 12.66
N LEU A 91 -4.42 3.55 13.89
CA LEU A 91 -3.43 4.53 14.32
C LEU A 91 -1.99 4.04 14.16
N GLN A 92 -1.72 2.77 14.46
CA GLN A 92 -0.37 2.21 14.32
C GLN A 92 0.09 2.17 12.86
N VAL A 93 -0.79 1.72 11.96
CA VAL A 93 -0.49 1.68 10.53
C VAL A 93 -0.27 3.10 10.01
N LEU A 94 -1.11 4.03 10.43
CA LEU A 94 -0.98 5.44 10.07
C LEU A 94 0.38 6.01 10.48
N THR A 95 0.83 5.73 11.69
CA THR A 95 2.13 6.19 12.20
C THR A 95 3.28 5.67 11.34
N GLN A 96 3.26 4.38 11.01
CA GLN A 96 4.28 3.76 10.16
C GLN A 96 4.30 4.35 8.76
N VAL A 97 3.13 4.56 8.16
CA VAL A 97 3.01 5.12 6.82
C VAL A 97 3.48 6.58 6.80
N LYS A 98 3.12 7.37 7.78
CA LYS A 98 3.61 8.76 7.91
C LYS A 98 5.13 8.81 7.98
N ALA A 99 5.74 7.93 8.78
CA ALA A 99 7.19 7.85 8.89
C ALA A 99 7.84 7.49 7.55
N HIS A 100 7.26 6.54 6.82
CA HIS A 100 7.75 6.15 5.50
C HIS A 100 7.67 7.32 4.51
N LEU A 101 6.53 7.99 4.45
CA LEU A 101 6.35 9.15 3.57
C LEU A 101 7.29 10.29 3.92
N ALA A 102 7.49 10.55 5.21
CA ALA A 102 8.41 11.58 5.67
C ALA A 102 9.85 11.26 5.23
N ARG A 103 10.27 10.01 5.30
CA ARG A 103 11.59 9.57 4.83
C ARG A 103 11.73 9.75 3.32
N GLN A 104 10.69 9.46 2.55
CA GLN A 104 10.70 9.66 1.09
C GLN A 104 10.81 11.15 0.76
N LYS A 105 10.09 12.00 1.48
CA LYS A 105 10.15 13.45 1.32
C LYS A 105 11.55 13.99 1.62
N GLU A 106 12.17 13.52 2.70
CA GLU A 106 13.52 13.93 3.07
C GLU A 106 14.55 13.46 2.04
N LYS A 107 14.45 12.21 1.60
CA LYS A 107 15.40 11.59 0.67
C LYS A 107 15.39 12.27 -0.71
N HIS A 108 14.23 12.62 -1.22
CA HIS A 108 14.06 13.11 -2.59
C HIS A 108 13.81 14.62 -2.70
N GLY A 109 13.68 15.30 -1.59
CA GLY A 109 13.39 16.73 -1.53
C GLY A 109 11.90 17.03 -1.59
N GLU A 110 11.52 18.14 -0.97
CA GLU A 110 10.12 18.53 -0.81
C GLU A 110 9.43 18.79 -2.16
N ASP A 111 10.12 19.45 -3.10
CA ASP A 111 9.54 19.79 -4.39
C ASP A 111 9.28 18.55 -5.24
N ASN A 112 10.21 17.60 -5.27
CA ASN A 112 10.04 16.34 -6.00
C ASN A 112 8.93 15.50 -5.38
N PHE A 113 8.91 15.41 -4.06
CA PHE A 113 7.86 14.68 -3.35
C PHE A 113 6.47 15.28 -3.66
N ALA A 114 6.33 16.59 -3.55
CA ALA A 114 5.06 17.26 -3.80
C ALA A 114 4.61 17.08 -5.25
N SER A 115 5.53 17.19 -6.22
CA SER A 115 5.25 17.00 -7.63
C SER A 115 4.75 15.58 -7.92
N TRP A 116 5.45 14.59 -7.40
CA TRP A 116 5.05 13.18 -7.57
C TRP A 116 3.71 12.89 -6.91
N TRP A 117 3.50 13.44 -5.71
CA TRP A 117 2.24 13.25 -5.00
C TRP A 117 1.05 13.80 -5.81
N ARG A 118 1.16 15.04 -6.30
CA ARG A 118 0.11 15.66 -7.10
C ARG A 118 -0.16 14.89 -8.39
N GLU A 119 0.90 14.42 -9.04
CA GLU A 119 0.80 13.68 -10.30
C GLU A 119 0.09 12.34 -10.12
N PHE A 120 0.43 11.58 -9.08
CA PHE A 120 -0.04 10.21 -8.93
C PHE A 120 -1.23 10.07 -7.98
N ALA A 121 -1.37 10.92 -7.00
CA ALA A 121 -2.49 10.88 -6.06
C ALA A 121 -3.63 11.84 -6.41
N SER A 122 -3.39 12.76 -7.35
CA SER A 122 -4.34 13.78 -7.81
C SER A 122 -4.86 14.67 -6.69
N GLU A 123 -4.05 14.91 -5.68
CA GLU A 123 -4.40 15.77 -4.54
C GLU A 123 -3.14 16.43 -3.97
N GLU A 124 -3.31 17.37 -3.08
CA GLU A 124 -2.19 18.03 -2.43
C GLU A 124 -1.49 17.07 -1.45
N PRO A 125 -0.16 17.14 -1.32
CA PRO A 125 0.55 16.29 -0.37
C PRO A 125 0.14 16.61 1.06
N PRO A 126 0.11 15.58 1.94
CA PRO A 126 -0.23 15.80 3.33
C PRO A 126 0.82 16.69 4.01
N THR A 127 0.34 17.60 4.85
CA THR A 127 1.19 18.53 5.58
C THR A 127 1.56 18.04 6.97
N ASP A 128 0.90 16.99 7.44
CA ASP A 128 1.09 16.42 8.78
C ASP A 128 2.14 15.31 8.82
N LEU A 129 3.01 15.26 7.83
CA LEU A 129 4.11 14.29 7.75
C LEU A 129 5.33 14.71 8.57
N ASP A 130 5.41 15.98 8.97
CA ASP A 130 6.51 16.50 9.78
C ASP A 130 6.33 16.02 11.23
N VAL A 131 6.49 14.73 11.42
CA VAL A 131 6.42 14.09 12.73
C VAL A 131 7.83 13.99 13.27
N ASP A 132 8.03 14.42 14.51
CA ASP A 132 9.30 14.23 15.21
C ASP A 132 9.66 12.73 15.18
N PRO A 133 10.84 12.35 14.65
CA PRO A 133 11.25 10.95 14.61
C PRO A 133 11.23 10.26 15.98
N GLU A 134 11.35 11.03 17.07
CA GLU A 134 11.30 10.49 18.42
C GLU A 134 9.89 10.10 18.85
N THR A 135 8.85 10.62 18.20
CA THR A 135 7.47 10.27 18.50
C THR A 135 6.93 9.10 17.66
N VAL A 136 7.73 8.64 16.70
CA VAL A 136 7.35 7.54 15.80
C VAL A 136 8.08 6.28 16.25
N LEU A 137 7.50 5.60 17.19
CA LEU A 137 8.01 4.34 17.70
C LEU A 137 7.09 3.18 17.34
#